data_827a68b15b5b527dac33f7c778b42bbb
#
_entry.id   827a68b15b5b527dac33f7c778b42bbb
#
_cell.length_a   1.000
_cell.length_b   1.000
_cell.length_c   1.000
_cell.angle_alpha   90.00
_cell.angle_beta   90.00
_cell.angle_gamma   90.00
#
_symmetry.space_group_name_H-M   'P 1'
#
loop_
_entity.id
_entity.type
_entity.pdbx_description
1 polymer ?
#
loop_
_entity_poly.entity_id
_entity_poly.type
_entity_poly.pdbx_seq_one_letter_code
_entity_poly.pdbx_strand_id
1 'polypeptide(L)'
;MKIQPLLGLLALLIVSSHGPARALDARVTSPSPRALFTLIGDVPLGDATGRTDYQSVDAEARRLYIAKMGEGKLLVYDLASDRLVREIAGLPKITGVLAVAQLHRVYASVPGAGVASSLRVGLGMLGLSSGTGMVVIFDSETLKEVSRLPGGVFPDGIAYDPVEQRVFVSDELGSAVTVIDARNNRPLARIKMAGQVGNVQFDRATGKVYAPLQTRNVLAVIDPIKNIFVTDIPLAGCRHPHGLAIAAGTAVGYVACDGNDVLAIVDLEAKRIMGSRPIAHDPDVLAMDPDMKRLYIASESGNMSTLDVTNPGVPVPLGDIFVGEDAHAVAVDPSSHRLYFALASVKGKAVLRVLSPRTAH
;
A
#
# COMPACT_ATOMS: atom_id res chain seq x y z
N MET A 1 4.88 26.62 -67.70
CA MET A 1 6.17 27.17 -68.24
C MET A 1 7.21 26.82 -67.19
N LYS A 2 7.88 25.65 -67.28
CA LYS A 2 9.29 25.50 -67.62
C LYS A 2 10.17 26.41 -66.75
N ILE A 3 11.10 25.98 -65.93
CA ILE A 3 12.34 25.22 -66.26
C ILE A 3 12.96 24.74 -64.93
N GLN A 4 13.41 23.49 -64.88
CA GLN A 4 14.54 23.03 -64.01
C GLN A 4 15.86 23.39 -64.67
N PRO A 5 17.00 23.41 -63.97
CA PRO A 5 17.98 22.31 -64.06
C PRO A 5 18.69 22.05 -62.69
N LEU A 6 18.97 20.87 -62.29
CA LEU A 6 20.03 19.85 -62.61
C LEU A 6 21.47 20.21 -62.22
N LEU A 7 22.11 19.23 -61.54
CA LEU A 7 23.56 18.95 -61.30
C LEU A 7 24.17 19.67 -60.05
N GLY A 8 24.90 18.99 -59.15
CA GLY A 8 25.85 17.92 -59.36
C GLY A 8 26.29 17.23 -58.09
N LEU A 9 26.57 16.00 -58.30
CA LEU A 9 27.12 14.98 -57.42
C LEU A 9 28.59 15.24 -57.09
N LEU A 10 28.99 15.21 -55.81
CA LEU A 10 30.39 14.92 -55.46
C LEU A 10 30.41 14.04 -54.20
N ALA A 11 30.67 12.75 -54.38
CA ALA A 11 30.89 11.77 -53.35
C ALA A 11 32.34 11.87 -52.87
N LEU A 12 32.52 12.12 -51.58
CA LEU A 12 33.82 11.96 -50.91
C LEU A 12 33.77 10.72 -50.02
N LEU A 13 34.39 9.64 -50.46
CA LEU A 13 34.63 8.42 -49.69
C LEU A 13 35.74 8.71 -48.67
N ILE A 14 35.37 8.77 -47.37
CA ILE A 14 36.34 8.66 -46.30
C ILE A 14 36.20 7.25 -45.71
N VAL A 15 37.17 6.39 -46.01
CA VAL A 15 37.36 5.08 -45.39
C VAL A 15 38.01 5.30 -44.05
N SER A 16 37.27 5.22 -42.96
CA SER A 16 37.83 5.14 -41.63
C SER A 16 37.69 3.71 -41.11
N SER A 17 38.82 3.05 -41.02
CA SER A 17 38.98 1.74 -40.39
C SER A 17 38.76 1.87 -38.86
N HIS A 18 37.58 1.52 -38.37
CA HIS A 18 37.37 1.26 -36.95
C HIS A 18 37.27 -0.27 -36.74
N GLY A 19 38.27 -0.80 -36.06
CA GLY A 19 38.25 -2.17 -35.58
C GLY A 19 37.14 -2.36 -34.55
N PRO A 20 36.61 -3.59 -34.36
CA PRO A 20 35.50 -3.83 -33.46
C PRO A 20 35.95 -3.62 -32.01
N ALA A 21 35.47 -2.57 -31.37
CA ALA A 21 35.51 -2.47 -29.92
C ALA A 21 34.63 -3.60 -29.36
N ARG A 22 35.28 -4.57 -28.70
CA ARG A 22 34.62 -5.56 -27.90
C ARG A 22 33.95 -4.83 -26.70
N ALA A 23 32.65 -4.60 -26.79
CA ALA A 23 31.84 -4.29 -25.63
C ALA A 23 31.89 -5.51 -24.72
N LEU A 24 32.49 -5.36 -23.55
CA LEU A 24 32.36 -6.28 -22.42
C LEU A 24 30.91 -6.13 -21.91
N ASP A 25 30.01 -6.96 -22.46
CA ASP A 25 28.68 -7.18 -21.91
C ASP A 25 28.86 -7.90 -20.54
N ALA A 26 29.07 -7.12 -19.50
CA ALA A 26 28.88 -7.57 -18.14
C ALA A 26 27.37 -7.71 -17.93
N ARG A 27 26.79 -8.80 -18.42
CA ARG A 27 25.46 -9.22 -17.99
C ARG A 27 25.54 -9.50 -16.50
N VAL A 28 25.17 -8.50 -15.69
CA VAL A 28 24.73 -8.76 -14.32
C VAL A 28 23.47 -9.61 -14.46
N THR A 29 23.60 -10.92 -14.36
CA THR A 29 22.46 -11.83 -14.31
C THR A 29 21.76 -11.57 -12.98
N SER A 30 20.71 -10.76 -13.00
CA SER A 30 19.80 -10.68 -11.88
C SER A 30 19.29 -12.09 -11.58
N PRO A 31 19.31 -12.54 -10.32
CA PRO A 31 18.81 -13.87 -9.97
C PRO A 31 17.37 -14.00 -10.47
N SER A 32 16.98 -15.20 -10.92
CA SER A 32 15.59 -15.45 -11.30
C SER A 32 14.67 -15.03 -10.16
N PRO A 33 13.64 -14.23 -10.37
CA PRO A 33 12.74 -13.74 -9.31
C PRO A 33 12.18 -14.85 -8.41
N ARG A 34 11.96 -16.04 -8.96
CA ARG A 34 11.59 -17.26 -8.20
C ARG A 34 12.66 -17.73 -7.21
N ALA A 35 13.93 -17.32 -7.39
CA ALA A 35 15.00 -17.65 -6.46
C ALA A 35 14.98 -16.79 -5.18
N LEU A 36 14.21 -15.68 -5.17
CA LEU A 36 14.16 -14.75 -4.03
C LEU A 36 13.30 -15.28 -2.87
N PHE A 37 12.36 -16.19 -3.13
CA PHE A 37 11.37 -16.64 -2.14
C PHE A 37 11.23 -18.15 -2.13
N THR A 38 10.84 -18.68 -0.97
CA THR A 38 10.36 -20.06 -0.79
C THR A 38 8.89 -19.98 -0.38
N LEU A 39 8.03 -20.74 -1.06
CA LEU A 39 6.65 -20.96 -0.60
C LEU A 39 6.71 -21.86 0.65
N ILE A 40 6.23 -21.34 1.78
CA ILE A 40 6.11 -22.10 3.02
C ILE A 40 4.84 -22.95 3.00
N GLY A 41 3.73 -22.36 2.55
CA GLY A 41 2.47 -23.07 2.40
C GLY A 41 1.28 -22.13 2.19
N ASP A 42 0.13 -22.76 1.98
CA ASP A 42 -1.19 -22.12 1.92
C ASP A 42 -2.02 -22.59 3.12
N VAL A 43 -2.40 -21.67 3.99
CA VAL A 43 -3.25 -21.97 5.17
C VAL A 43 -4.70 -21.66 4.80
N PRO A 44 -5.65 -22.60 5.01
CA PRO A 44 -7.05 -22.35 4.68
C PRO A 44 -7.65 -21.19 5.48
N LEU A 45 -8.34 -20.26 4.77
CA LEU A 45 -9.13 -19.16 5.34
C LEU A 45 -10.64 -19.36 5.12
N GLY A 46 -11.09 -20.58 4.80
CA GLY A 46 -12.47 -20.93 4.50
C GLY A 46 -12.79 -20.97 3.01
N ASP A 47 -14.06 -20.76 2.67
CA ASP A 47 -14.50 -20.79 1.27
C ASP A 47 -14.10 -19.52 0.51
N ALA A 48 -14.03 -19.62 -0.82
CA ALA A 48 -13.80 -18.51 -1.71
C ALA A 48 -15.05 -17.63 -1.82
N THR A 49 -15.22 -16.69 -0.90
CA THR A 49 -16.43 -15.88 -0.75
C THR A 49 -16.18 -14.39 -0.97
N GLY A 50 -15.34 -14.06 -1.93
CA GLY A 50 -15.04 -12.68 -2.32
C GLY A 50 -13.70 -12.16 -1.80
N ARG A 51 -13.47 -10.86 -2.03
CA ARG A 51 -12.19 -10.17 -1.82
C ARG A 51 -11.77 -10.20 -0.35
N THR A 52 -10.49 -10.42 -0.13
CA THR A 52 -9.77 -10.00 1.08
C THR A 52 -9.21 -8.59 0.83
N ASP A 53 -8.83 -7.89 1.89
CA ASP A 53 -8.27 -6.55 1.77
C ASP A 53 -7.07 -6.40 2.70
N TYR A 54 -6.88 -5.26 3.37
CA TYR A 54 -5.68 -5.00 4.16
C TYR A 54 -5.37 -6.05 5.22
N GLN A 55 -4.07 -6.13 5.53
CA GLN A 55 -3.53 -6.99 6.55
C GLN A 55 -2.60 -6.19 7.47
N SER A 56 -2.54 -6.54 8.76
CA SER A 56 -1.66 -5.90 9.73
C SER A 56 -1.08 -6.90 10.72
N VAL A 57 0.23 -6.86 10.91
CA VAL A 57 0.94 -7.69 11.88
C VAL A 57 1.06 -6.95 13.20
N ASP A 58 0.69 -7.61 14.29
CA ASP A 58 1.09 -7.30 15.65
C ASP A 58 2.26 -8.22 16.02
N ALA A 59 3.48 -7.69 15.96
CA ALA A 59 4.68 -8.46 16.20
C ALA A 59 4.84 -8.85 17.67
N GLU A 60 4.32 -8.05 18.62
CA GLU A 60 4.37 -8.33 20.06
C GLU A 60 3.40 -9.45 20.44
N ALA A 61 2.14 -9.35 20.01
CA ALA A 61 1.14 -10.37 20.24
C ALA A 61 1.29 -11.59 19.32
N ARG A 62 2.24 -11.56 18.36
CA ARG A 62 2.43 -12.60 17.34
C ARG A 62 1.14 -12.91 16.58
N ARG A 63 0.44 -11.89 16.11
CA ARG A 63 -0.84 -12.01 15.41
C ARG A 63 -0.82 -11.27 14.08
N LEU A 64 -1.49 -11.86 13.10
CA LEU A 64 -1.83 -11.21 11.84
C LEU A 64 -3.34 -11.01 11.81
N TYR A 65 -3.76 -9.79 11.54
CA TYR A 65 -5.16 -9.40 11.33
C TYR A 65 -5.41 -9.24 9.84
N ILE A 66 -6.52 -9.82 9.35
CA ILE A 66 -6.85 -9.85 7.91
C ILE A 66 -8.28 -9.36 7.73
N ALA A 67 -8.47 -8.34 6.91
CA ALA A 67 -9.78 -7.87 6.51
C ALA A 67 -10.35 -8.81 5.42
N LYS A 68 -11.35 -9.64 5.77
CA LYS A 68 -12.07 -10.48 4.81
C LYS A 68 -13.31 -9.73 4.32
N MET A 69 -13.11 -8.82 3.37
CA MET A 69 -14.10 -7.86 2.89
C MET A 69 -15.38 -8.53 2.39
N GLY A 70 -15.25 -9.60 1.59
CA GLY A 70 -16.38 -10.31 0.99
C GLY A 70 -17.34 -10.92 2.01
N GLU A 71 -16.85 -11.33 3.19
CA GLU A 71 -17.64 -11.90 4.28
C GLU A 71 -17.96 -10.91 5.40
N GLY A 72 -17.37 -9.72 5.38
CA GLY A 72 -17.52 -8.75 6.46
C GLY A 72 -16.97 -9.25 7.79
N LYS A 73 -15.79 -9.87 7.76
CA LYS A 73 -15.12 -10.46 8.91
C LYS A 73 -13.70 -9.93 9.08
N LEU A 74 -13.27 -9.79 10.31
CA LEU A 74 -11.86 -9.67 10.68
C LEU A 74 -11.36 -11.05 11.10
N LEU A 75 -10.34 -11.57 10.41
CA LEU A 75 -9.69 -12.82 10.76
C LEU A 75 -8.47 -12.54 11.62
N VAL A 76 -8.23 -13.38 12.61
CA VAL A 76 -7.05 -13.31 13.49
C VAL A 76 -6.27 -14.61 13.34
N TYR A 77 -5.06 -14.47 12.84
CA TYR A 77 -4.14 -15.58 12.61
C TYR A 77 -2.99 -15.49 13.60
N ASP A 78 -2.66 -16.59 14.23
CA ASP A 78 -1.56 -16.69 15.20
C ASP A 78 -0.28 -17.10 14.46
N LEU A 79 0.72 -16.23 14.51
CA LEU A 79 2.00 -16.37 13.80
C LEU A 79 2.94 -17.40 14.46
N ALA A 80 2.67 -17.80 15.71
CA ALA A 80 3.49 -18.78 16.42
C ALA A 80 3.03 -20.21 16.14
N SER A 81 1.71 -20.42 16.06
CA SER A 81 1.13 -21.74 15.81
C SER A 81 0.77 -21.97 14.33
N ASP A 82 0.94 -20.96 13.49
CA ASP A 82 0.55 -20.96 12.05
C ASP A 82 -0.93 -21.36 11.85
N ARG A 83 -1.86 -20.75 12.62
CA ARG A 83 -3.29 -21.10 12.60
C ARG A 83 -4.22 -19.89 12.66
N LEU A 84 -5.36 -20.01 12.01
CA LEU A 84 -6.50 -19.12 12.23
C LEU A 84 -7.09 -19.40 13.62
N VAL A 85 -7.09 -18.40 14.51
CA VAL A 85 -7.52 -18.56 15.91
C VAL A 85 -8.86 -17.89 16.20
N ARG A 86 -9.27 -16.92 15.38
CA ARG A 86 -10.53 -16.21 15.58
C ARG A 86 -11.07 -15.63 14.29
N GLU A 87 -12.40 -15.61 14.17
CA GLU A 87 -13.15 -14.83 13.19
C GLU A 87 -14.11 -13.90 13.95
N ILE A 88 -14.11 -12.61 13.57
CA ILE A 88 -14.99 -11.60 14.13
C ILE A 88 -15.89 -11.10 13.01
N ALA A 89 -17.18 -11.40 13.09
CA ALA A 89 -18.18 -11.01 12.09
C ALA A 89 -18.85 -9.66 12.43
N GLY A 90 -19.73 -9.18 11.55
CA GLY A 90 -20.47 -7.93 11.77
C GLY A 90 -19.71 -6.68 11.32
N LEU A 91 -18.76 -6.84 10.38
CA LEU A 91 -17.91 -5.79 9.81
C LEU A 91 -18.14 -5.68 8.28
N PRO A 92 -19.34 -5.34 7.84
CA PRO A 92 -19.70 -5.41 6.42
C PRO A 92 -18.77 -4.56 5.54
N LYS A 93 -18.17 -5.22 4.54
CA LYS A 93 -17.17 -4.64 3.63
C LYS A 93 -15.94 -4.07 4.35
N ILE A 94 -15.48 -4.71 5.41
CA ILE A 94 -14.22 -4.33 6.07
C ILE A 94 -13.11 -4.20 5.03
N THR A 95 -12.38 -3.07 5.08
CA THR A 95 -11.25 -2.74 4.20
C THR A 95 -9.96 -2.65 5.02
N GLY A 96 -9.64 -1.48 5.56
CA GLY A 96 -8.44 -1.23 6.34
C GLY A 96 -8.40 -1.98 7.66
N VAL A 97 -7.22 -2.42 8.05
CA VAL A 97 -6.93 -2.92 9.39
C VAL A 97 -5.54 -2.46 9.83
N LEU A 98 -5.42 -2.00 11.08
CA LEU A 98 -4.16 -1.62 11.70
C LEU A 98 -4.11 -2.11 13.14
N ALA A 99 -3.12 -2.95 13.46
CA ALA A 99 -2.77 -3.29 14.82
C ALA A 99 -1.77 -2.25 15.37
N VAL A 100 -2.05 -1.75 16.56
CA VAL A 100 -1.18 -0.82 17.30
C VAL A 100 -0.82 -1.48 18.63
N ALA A 101 0.27 -2.26 18.63
CA ALA A 101 0.72 -3.06 19.77
C ALA A 101 0.84 -2.22 21.06
N GLN A 102 1.47 -1.05 20.97
CA GLN A 102 1.67 -0.11 22.09
C GLN A 102 0.38 0.31 22.80
N LEU A 103 -0.76 0.22 22.14
CA LEU A 103 -2.08 0.58 22.70
C LEU A 103 -2.94 -0.65 23.02
N HIS A 104 -2.46 -1.85 22.69
CA HIS A 104 -3.25 -3.08 22.72
C HIS A 104 -4.57 -2.90 21.93
N ARG A 105 -4.51 -2.33 20.72
CA ARG A 105 -5.69 -2.01 19.90
C ARG A 105 -5.53 -2.47 18.47
N VAL A 106 -6.67 -2.85 17.89
CA VAL A 106 -6.81 -3.09 16.45
C VAL A 106 -7.89 -2.17 15.92
N TYR A 107 -7.57 -1.37 14.93
CA TYR A 107 -8.49 -0.48 14.25
C TYR A 107 -8.91 -1.13 12.92
N ALA A 108 -10.20 -1.08 12.61
CA ALA A 108 -10.77 -1.64 11.39
C ALA A 108 -11.67 -0.62 10.69
N SER A 109 -11.43 -0.38 9.40
CA SER A 109 -12.28 0.43 8.54
C SER A 109 -13.44 -0.39 8.01
N VAL A 110 -14.66 0.10 8.16
CA VAL A 110 -15.89 -0.64 7.82
C VAL A 110 -16.84 0.28 7.03
N PRO A 111 -16.78 0.29 5.69
CA PRO A 111 -17.64 1.15 4.86
C PRO A 111 -19.14 0.87 5.01
N GLY A 112 -19.53 -0.33 5.40
CA GLY A 112 -20.93 -0.73 5.55
C GLY A 112 -21.45 -1.48 4.32
N ALA A 113 -22.65 -2.03 4.41
CA ALA A 113 -23.27 -2.85 3.36
C ALA A 113 -24.76 -2.50 3.14
N GLY A 114 -25.28 -3.01 2.01
CA GLY A 114 -26.68 -2.87 1.61
C GLY A 114 -27.00 -1.68 0.72
N VAL A 115 -28.20 -1.67 0.14
CA VAL A 115 -28.65 -0.64 -0.82
C VAL A 115 -28.62 0.77 -0.20
N ALA A 116 -29.05 0.88 1.04
CA ALA A 116 -29.00 2.17 1.74
C ALA A 116 -27.59 2.69 1.94
N SER A 117 -26.61 1.80 2.23
CA SER A 117 -25.21 2.17 2.32
C SER A 117 -24.66 2.58 0.96
N SER A 118 -24.93 1.82 -0.10
CA SER A 118 -24.48 2.15 -1.46
C SER A 118 -25.04 3.48 -1.95
N LEU A 119 -26.32 3.76 -1.68
CA LEU A 119 -26.94 5.06 -1.99
C LEU A 119 -26.24 6.20 -1.22
N ARG A 120 -25.96 6.00 0.07
CA ARG A 120 -25.27 7.01 0.89
C ARG A 120 -23.82 7.23 0.47
N VAL A 121 -23.14 6.19 0.00
CA VAL A 121 -21.81 6.32 -0.63
C VAL A 121 -21.92 7.21 -1.87
N GLY A 122 -22.85 6.94 -2.79
CA GLY A 122 -23.07 7.78 -3.96
C GLY A 122 -23.40 9.25 -3.61
N LEU A 123 -24.26 9.48 -2.62
CA LEU A 123 -24.58 10.82 -2.11
C LEU A 123 -23.36 11.45 -1.41
N GLY A 124 -22.55 10.66 -0.72
CA GLY A 124 -21.33 11.11 -0.07
C GLY A 124 -20.25 11.58 -1.06
N MET A 125 -20.08 10.87 -2.16
CA MET A 125 -19.20 11.28 -3.27
C MET A 125 -19.60 12.64 -3.85
N LEU A 126 -20.90 12.96 -3.81
CA LEU A 126 -21.43 14.27 -4.21
C LEU A 126 -21.42 15.31 -3.07
N GLY A 127 -20.90 14.97 -1.91
CA GLY A 127 -20.91 15.84 -0.73
C GLY A 127 -22.27 16.02 -0.05
N LEU A 128 -23.27 15.21 -0.41
CA LEU A 128 -24.64 15.28 0.08
C LEU A 128 -24.93 14.37 1.28
N SER A 129 -23.97 13.55 1.70
CA SER A 129 -24.03 12.65 2.86
C SER A 129 -22.69 12.53 3.54
N SER A 130 -22.66 12.37 4.87
CA SER A 130 -21.46 12.04 5.63
C SER A 130 -21.07 10.56 5.56
N GLY A 131 -21.86 9.75 4.83
CA GLY A 131 -21.68 8.31 4.75
C GLY A 131 -22.18 7.55 5.99
N THR A 132 -22.01 6.24 5.96
CA THR A 132 -22.33 5.31 7.07
C THR A 132 -21.14 4.47 7.48
N GLY A 133 -19.95 4.76 6.93
CA GLY A 133 -18.73 4.07 7.26
C GLY A 133 -18.35 4.28 8.72
N MET A 134 -17.75 3.26 9.30
CA MET A 134 -17.35 3.24 10.69
C MET A 134 -15.87 2.88 10.83
N VAL A 135 -15.24 3.32 11.90
CA VAL A 135 -13.98 2.78 12.40
C VAL A 135 -14.31 1.98 13.65
N VAL A 136 -14.07 0.68 13.60
CA VAL A 136 -14.32 -0.24 14.72
C VAL A 136 -13.00 -0.53 15.42
N ILE A 137 -12.99 -0.43 16.74
CA ILE A 137 -11.78 -0.57 17.54
C ILE A 137 -11.95 -1.79 18.43
N PHE A 138 -10.97 -2.69 18.37
CA PHE A 138 -10.92 -3.89 19.20
C PHE A 138 -9.77 -3.80 20.19
N ASP A 139 -9.95 -4.42 21.32
CA ASP A 139 -8.86 -4.77 22.23
C ASP A 139 -8.10 -5.97 21.64
N SER A 140 -6.78 -5.85 21.47
CA SER A 140 -6.00 -6.87 20.76
C SER A 140 -5.81 -8.16 21.57
N GLU A 141 -5.95 -8.12 22.90
CA GLU A 141 -5.80 -9.29 23.77
C GLU A 141 -7.10 -10.10 23.82
N THR A 142 -8.20 -9.40 24.15
CA THR A 142 -9.52 -10.03 24.35
C THR A 142 -10.31 -10.21 23.07
N LEU A 143 -9.93 -9.51 21.98
CA LEU A 143 -10.61 -9.43 20.70
C LEU A 143 -12.06 -8.94 20.80
N LYS A 144 -12.38 -8.19 21.84
CA LYS A 144 -13.69 -7.57 22.03
C LYS A 144 -13.71 -6.17 21.43
N GLU A 145 -14.83 -5.80 20.83
CA GLU A 145 -15.07 -4.43 20.40
C GLU A 145 -15.08 -3.49 21.61
N VAL A 146 -14.27 -2.44 21.56
CA VAL A 146 -14.20 -1.40 22.59
C VAL A 146 -14.87 -0.11 22.16
N SER A 147 -14.92 0.16 20.87
CA SER A 147 -15.54 1.39 20.35
C SER A 147 -15.89 1.26 18.88
N ARG A 148 -16.88 2.04 18.43
CA ARG A 148 -17.27 2.16 17.02
C ARG A 148 -17.56 3.62 16.74
N LEU A 149 -16.78 4.22 15.81
CA LEU A 149 -16.78 5.65 15.53
C LEU A 149 -17.17 5.92 14.09
N PRO A 150 -17.76 7.09 13.76
CA PRO A 150 -17.98 7.48 12.37
C PRO A 150 -16.66 7.50 11.57
N GLY A 151 -16.60 6.79 10.45
CA GLY A 151 -15.45 6.69 9.55
C GLY A 151 -15.59 7.51 8.27
N GLY A 152 -16.82 7.91 7.93
CA GLY A 152 -17.10 8.68 6.72
C GLY A 152 -17.89 7.91 5.67
N VAL A 153 -17.59 8.16 4.40
CA VAL A 153 -18.27 7.56 3.24
C VAL A 153 -17.74 6.17 2.94
N PHE A 154 -16.41 6.07 2.79
CA PHE A 154 -15.71 4.83 2.51
C PHE A 154 -14.36 4.85 3.26
N PRO A 155 -14.36 4.59 4.58
CA PRO A 155 -13.13 4.51 5.35
C PRO A 155 -12.28 3.34 4.83
N ASP A 156 -10.95 3.56 4.71
CA ASP A 156 -10.04 2.63 4.09
C ASP A 156 -8.70 2.55 4.85
N GLY A 157 -7.60 3.07 4.30
CA GLY A 157 -6.26 2.99 4.89
C GLY A 157 -6.17 3.66 6.27
N ILE A 158 -5.37 3.10 7.16
CA ILE A 158 -5.22 3.55 8.55
C ILE A 158 -3.75 3.75 8.89
N ALA A 159 -3.41 4.88 9.53
CA ALA A 159 -2.09 5.16 10.08
C ALA A 159 -2.17 5.58 11.54
N TYR A 160 -1.10 5.31 12.29
CA TYR A 160 -0.95 5.73 13.69
C TYR A 160 0.26 6.66 13.85
N ASP A 161 0.02 7.78 14.49
CA ASP A 161 1.06 8.69 14.97
C ASP A 161 1.32 8.41 16.46
N PRO A 162 2.47 7.80 16.81
CA PRO A 162 2.79 7.47 18.20
C PRO A 162 3.21 8.69 19.05
N VAL A 163 3.54 9.83 18.42
CA VAL A 163 3.96 11.04 19.11
C VAL A 163 2.74 11.77 19.67
N GLU A 164 1.75 12.02 18.83
CA GLU A 164 0.51 12.69 19.22
C GLU A 164 -0.56 11.71 19.71
N GLN A 165 -0.31 10.40 19.61
CA GLN A 165 -1.25 9.32 19.89
C GLN A 165 -2.58 9.49 19.15
N ARG A 166 -2.47 9.65 17.81
CA ARG A 166 -3.59 9.86 16.90
C ARG A 166 -3.63 8.80 15.82
N VAL A 167 -4.84 8.38 15.48
CA VAL A 167 -5.10 7.50 14.35
C VAL A 167 -5.73 8.33 13.23
N PHE A 168 -5.20 8.16 12.04
CA PHE A 168 -5.65 8.78 10.81
C PHE A 168 -6.25 7.72 9.90
N VAL A 169 -7.47 7.94 9.45
CA VAL A 169 -8.20 7.00 8.58
C VAL A 169 -8.59 7.73 7.30
N SER A 170 -8.14 7.23 6.16
CA SER A 170 -8.60 7.76 4.88
C SER A 170 -10.09 7.47 4.69
N ASP A 171 -10.82 8.46 4.23
CA ASP A 171 -12.18 8.32 3.71
C ASP A 171 -12.09 8.52 2.20
N GLU A 172 -11.79 7.43 1.49
CA GLU A 172 -11.42 7.44 0.09
C GLU A 172 -12.45 8.19 -0.75
N LEU A 173 -13.68 7.71 -0.78
CA LEU A 173 -14.76 8.29 -1.58
C LEU A 173 -15.38 9.54 -0.95
N GLY A 174 -15.14 9.77 0.34
CA GLY A 174 -15.58 10.97 1.05
C GLY A 174 -14.59 12.13 0.98
N SER A 175 -13.45 11.95 0.28
CA SER A 175 -12.40 12.95 0.11
C SER A 175 -12.04 13.64 1.42
N ALA A 176 -11.65 12.83 2.41
CA ALA A 176 -11.29 13.32 3.74
C ALA A 176 -10.36 12.36 4.48
N VAL A 177 -9.75 12.85 5.55
CA VAL A 177 -9.07 12.02 6.56
C VAL A 177 -9.74 12.23 7.90
N THR A 178 -10.22 11.16 8.52
CA THR A 178 -10.78 11.17 9.88
C THR A 178 -9.64 11.02 10.88
N VAL A 179 -9.62 11.85 11.92
CA VAL A 179 -8.62 11.83 12.98
C VAL A 179 -9.27 11.40 14.29
N ILE A 180 -8.66 10.44 14.96
CA ILE A 180 -9.14 9.85 16.22
C ILE A 180 -8.07 10.04 17.29
N ASP A 181 -8.45 10.50 18.48
CA ASP A 181 -7.61 10.45 19.68
C ASP A 181 -7.53 8.99 20.16
N ALA A 182 -6.36 8.38 20.05
CA ALA A 182 -6.16 6.99 20.41
C ALA A 182 -6.14 6.72 21.92
N ARG A 183 -5.95 7.77 22.76
CA ARG A 183 -5.97 7.65 24.23
C ARG A 183 -7.35 7.35 24.79
N ASN A 184 -8.39 7.87 24.13
CA ASN A 184 -9.78 7.79 24.60
C ASN A 184 -10.77 7.30 23.56
N ASN A 185 -10.29 6.97 22.35
CA ASN A 185 -11.10 6.52 21.21
C ASN A 185 -12.21 7.52 20.85
N ARG A 186 -11.86 8.80 20.71
CA ARG A 186 -12.82 9.85 20.31
C ARG A 186 -12.43 10.50 19.00
N PRO A 187 -13.40 10.83 18.12
CA PRO A 187 -13.12 11.63 16.94
C PRO A 187 -12.57 13.01 17.36
N LEU A 188 -11.48 13.45 16.71
CA LEU A 188 -10.88 14.77 16.89
C LEU A 188 -11.21 15.71 15.77
N ALA A 189 -11.08 15.25 14.53
CA ALA A 189 -11.24 16.07 13.34
C ALA A 189 -11.63 15.22 12.13
N ARG A 190 -12.17 15.90 11.12
CA ARG A 190 -12.32 15.40 9.77
C ARG A 190 -11.71 16.42 8.83
N ILE A 191 -10.56 16.08 8.25
CA ILE A 191 -9.79 16.96 7.38
C ILE A 191 -10.26 16.74 5.95
N LYS A 192 -10.89 17.76 5.35
CA LYS A 192 -11.30 17.70 3.95
C LYS A 192 -10.09 17.71 3.03
N MET A 193 -10.12 16.85 2.02
CA MET A 193 -9.14 16.77 0.95
C MET A 193 -9.74 17.19 -0.38
N ALA A 194 -8.88 17.54 -1.34
CA ALA A 194 -9.33 18.00 -2.65
C ALA A 194 -9.57 16.86 -3.67
N GLY A 195 -9.55 15.60 -3.23
CA GLY A 195 -9.72 14.43 -4.09
C GLY A 195 -9.85 13.14 -3.28
N GLN A 196 -10.05 12.01 -3.96
CA GLN A 196 -10.08 10.68 -3.36
C GLN A 196 -8.75 10.40 -2.65
N VAL A 197 -8.83 9.82 -1.46
CA VAL A 197 -7.68 9.65 -0.55
C VAL A 197 -7.26 8.18 -0.56
N GLY A 198 -6.05 7.89 -1.00
CA GLY A 198 -5.44 6.57 -0.88
C GLY A 198 -4.92 6.29 0.53
N ASN A 199 -3.90 5.43 0.64
CA ASN A 199 -3.34 4.99 1.92
C ASN A 199 -2.67 6.14 2.68
N VAL A 200 -3.00 6.28 3.95
CA VAL A 200 -2.35 7.26 4.82
C VAL A 200 -1.15 6.64 5.54
N GLN A 201 -0.08 7.44 5.76
CA GLN A 201 1.09 7.03 6.54
C GLN A 201 1.60 8.20 7.39
N PHE A 202 2.07 7.89 8.59
CA PHE A 202 2.79 8.84 9.45
C PHE A 202 4.30 8.67 9.26
N ASP A 203 5.01 9.77 9.05
CA ASP A 203 6.47 9.80 9.01
C ASP A 203 7.03 10.44 10.26
N ARG A 204 7.82 9.67 11.00
CA ARG A 204 8.46 10.13 12.22
C ARG A 204 9.55 11.14 11.97
N ALA A 205 10.25 11.07 10.81
CA ALA A 205 11.37 11.97 10.50
C ALA A 205 10.88 13.41 10.29
N THR A 206 9.78 13.59 9.55
CA THR A 206 9.20 14.90 9.29
C THR A 206 8.14 15.31 10.31
N GLY A 207 7.64 14.38 11.14
CA GLY A 207 6.51 14.58 12.05
C GLY A 207 5.20 14.92 11.33
N LYS A 208 4.98 14.41 10.12
CA LYS A 208 3.81 14.67 9.28
C LYS A 208 3.11 13.38 8.89
N VAL A 209 1.82 13.51 8.56
CA VAL A 209 1.04 12.46 7.91
C VAL A 209 0.92 12.77 6.43
N TYR A 210 1.06 11.74 5.63
CA TYR A 210 1.00 11.82 4.17
C TYR A 210 -0.15 10.98 3.64
N ALA A 211 -0.81 11.47 2.60
CA ALA A 211 -1.93 10.80 1.94
C ALA A 211 -1.92 11.06 0.43
N PRO A 212 -1.81 10.05 -0.42
CA PRO A 212 -1.98 10.20 -1.86
C PRO A 212 -3.40 10.68 -2.18
N LEU A 213 -3.52 11.66 -3.08
CA LEU A 213 -4.80 12.08 -3.63
C LEU A 213 -4.94 11.55 -5.05
N GLN A 214 -5.65 10.44 -5.19
CA GLN A 214 -5.74 9.63 -6.41
C GLN A 214 -6.18 10.45 -7.63
N THR A 215 -7.23 11.24 -7.50
CA THR A 215 -7.80 12.06 -8.59
C THR A 215 -7.02 13.35 -8.87
N ARG A 216 -5.96 13.63 -8.10
CA ARG A 216 -5.15 14.84 -8.21
C ARG A 216 -3.69 14.58 -8.59
N ASN A 217 -3.24 13.33 -8.51
CA ASN A 217 -1.85 12.94 -8.73
C ASN A 217 -0.86 13.72 -7.85
N VAL A 218 -1.20 13.87 -6.57
CA VAL A 218 -0.37 14.55 -5.57
C VAL A 218 -0.30 13.74 -4.28
N LEU A 219 0.72 14.00 -3.47
CA LEU A 219 0.82 13.50 -2.09
C LEU A 219 0.51 14.66 -1.14
N ALA A 220 -0.63 14.58 -0.45
CA ALA A 220 -1.04 15.59 0.52
C ALA A 220 -0.22 15.45 1.81
N VAL A 221 0.13 16.59 2.40
CA VAL A 221 0.84 16.72 3.67
C VAL A 221 -0.13 17.23 4.73
N ILE A 222 -0.24 16.51 5.84
CA ILE A 222 -1.12 16.82 6.97
C ILE A 222 -0.27 17.12 8.20
N ASP A 223 -0.61 18.18 8.91
CA ASP A 223 -0.05 18.48 10.23
C ASP A 223 -0.85 17.72 11.30
N PRO A 224 -0.25 16.71 11.97
CA PRO A 224 -0.97 15.90 12.95
C PRO A 224 -1.24 16.65 14.26
N ILE A 225 -0.49 17.70 14.59
CA ILE A 225 -0.69 18.49 15.81
C ILE A 225 -1.92 19.37 15.65
N LYS A 226 -2.03 20.04 14.50
CA LYS A 226 -3.12 20.98 14.21
C LYS A 226 -4.35 20.30 13.59
N ASN A 227 -4.21 19.07 13.09
CA ASN A 227 -5.22 18.32 12.33
C ASN A 227 -5.69 19.10 11.09
N ILE A 228 -4.75 19.59 10.29
CA ILE A 228 -5.05 20.36 9.07
C ILE A 228 -4.22 19.85 7.89
N PHE A 229 -4.79 20.00 6.69
CA PHE A 229 -4.03 19.94 5.44
C PHE A 229 -3.04 21.12 5.39
N VAL A 230 -1.81 20.85 4.96
CA VAL A 230 -0.74 21.84 4.87
C VAL A 230 -0.44 22.23 3.43
N THR A 231 -0.18 21.26 2.58
CA THR A 231 0.22 21.45 1.18
C THR A 231 0.16 20.14 0.40
N ASP A 232 0.29 20.23 -0.92
CA ASP A 232 0.47 19.10 -1.84
C ASP A 232 1.94 18.99 -2.28
N ILE A 233 2.41 17.77 -2.48
CA ILE A 233 3.63 17.44 -3.21
C ILE A 233 3.21 16.91 -4.58
N PRO A 234 3.50 17.61 -5.70
CA PRO A 234 3.17 17.13 -7.03
C PRO A 234 3.89 15.82 -7.36
N LEU A 235 3.16 14.82 -7.82
CA LEU A 235 3.71 13.53 -8.22
C LEU A 235 3.82 13.46 -9.75
N ALA A 236 4.77 14.23 -10.32
CA ALA A 236 4.99 14.27 -11.75
C ALA A 236 5.35 12.87 -12.31
N GLY A 237 4.62 12.40 -13.34
CA GLY A 237 4.81 11.07 -13.92
C GLY A 237 4.07 9.94 -13.20
N CYS A 238 3.38 10.22 -12.10
CA CYS A 238 2.49 9.30 -11.40
C CYS A 238 1.05 9.58 -11.77
N ARG A 239 0.28 8.57 -12.09
CA ARG A 239 -1.16 8.67 -12.31
C ARG A 239 -1.90 7.79 -11.32
N HIS A 240 -2.94 8.33 -10.73
CA HIS A 240 -3.78 7.67 -9.74
C HIS A 240 -2.94 7.06 -8.58
N PRO A 241 -2.24 7.89 -7.77
CA PRO A 241 -1.45 7.40 -6.65
C PRO A 241 -2.36 6.82 -5.57
N HIS A 242 -2.12 5.59 -5.13
CA HIS A 242 -2.92 4.91 -4.12
C HIS A 242 -2.08 4.42 -2.94
N GLY A 243 -1.25 3.41 -3.15
CA GLY A 243 -0.41 2.80 -2.12
C GLY A 243 0.71 3.74 -1.65
N LEU A 244 1.01 3.70 -0.36
CA LEU A 244 2.07 4.52 0.25
C LEU A 244 2.83 3.70 1.30
N ALA A 245 4.16 3.70 1.22
CA ALA A 245 5.05 3.28 2.29
C ALA A 245 6.12 4.34 2.53
N ILE A 246 6.61 4.45 3.76
CA ILE A 246 7.66 5.40 4.13
C ILE A 246 8.84 4.65 4.72
N ALA A 247 10.05 4.91 4.22
CA ALA A 247 11.27 4.33 4.75
C ALA A 247 11.59 4.97 6.12
N ALA A 248 11.45 4.19 7.17
CA ALA A 248 11.56 4.67 8.54
C ALA A 248 12.88 5.42 8.80
N GLY A 249 12.78 6.61 9.38
CA GLY A 249 13.92 7.46 9.76
C GLY A 249 14.65 8.15 8.61
N THR A 250 14.11 8.14 7.38
CA THR A 250 14.80 8.68 6.19
C THR A 250 14.08 9.82 5.49
N ALA A 251 12.84 10.12 5.83
CA ALA A 251 11.95 11.04 5.11
C ALA A 251 11.81 10.71 3.60
N VAL A 252 11.88 9.43 3.22
CA VAL A 252 11.66 8.98 1.85
C VAL A 252 10.34 8.20 1.78
N GLY A 253 9.44 8.66 0.91
CA GLY A 253 8.16 8.02 0.61
C GLY A 253 8.21 7.26 -0.71
N TYR A 254 7.50 6.13 -0.77
CA TYR A 254 7.26 5.33 -1.95
C TYR A 254 5.77 5.32 -2.24
N VAL A 255 5.38 5.84 -3.39
CA VAL A 255 3.97 5.94 -3.81
C VAL A 255 3.75 5.05 -5.02
N ALA A 256 2.87 4.07 -4.88
CA ALA A 256 2.41 3.26 -6.00
C ALA A 256 1.34 4.00 -6.79
N CYS A 257 1.50 4.04 -8.10
CA CYS A 257 0.66 4.75 -9.06
C CYS A 257 -0.02 3.71 -9.94
N ASP A 258 -1.23 3.28 -9.57
CA ASP A 258 -1.96 2.20 -10.24
C ASP A 258 -2.42 2.59 -11.66
N GLY A 259 -2.65 3.88 -11.90
CA GLY A 259 -3.05 4.37 -13.23
C GLY A 259 -1.94 4.30 -14.29
N ASN A 260 -0.70 3.92 -13.95
CA ASN A 260 0.40 3.76 -14.92
C ASN A 260 1.58 2.90 -14.45
N ASP A 261 1.39 2.05 -13.45
CA ASP A 261 2.33 1.00 -13.02
C ASP A 261 3.73 1.54 -12.64
N VAL A 262 3.74 2.63 -11.90
CA VAL A 262 4.96 3.35 -11.52
C VAL A 262 5.05 3.47 -10.01
N LEU A 263 6.23 3.21 -9.44
CA LEU A 263 6.60 3.61 -8.10
C LEU A 263 7.26 4.98 -8.16
N ALA A 264 6.65 6.00 -7.56
CA ALA A 264 7.26 7.30 -7.36
C ALA A 264 8.06 7.32 -6.06
N ILE A 265 9.30 7.81 -6.10
CA ILE A 265 10.19 7.98 -4.95
C ILE A 265 10.17 9.46 -4.58
N VAL A 266 9.78 9.78 -3.34
CA VAL A 266 9.50 11.14 -2.89
C VAL A 266 10.40 11.52 -1.71
N ASP A 267 11.09 12.62 -1.85
CA ASP A 267 11.75 13.32 -0.73
C ASP A 267 10.67 14.12 0.02
N LEU A 268 10.28 13.63 1.19
CA LEU A 268 9.19 14.18 1.99
C LEU A 268 9.57 15.50 2.66
N GLU A 269 10.85 15.70 2.97
CA GLU A 269 11.36 16.93 3.55
C GLU A 269 11.49 18.03 2.50
N ALA A 270 12.15 17.73 1.37
CA ALA A 270 12.27 18.66 0.26
C ALA A 270 10.98 18.79 -0.59
N LYS A 271 9.98 17.95 -0.33
CA LYS A 271 8.66 17.94 -0.98
C LYS A 271 8.74 17.85 -2.51
N ARG A 272 9.51 16.89 -3.00
CA ARG A 272 9.73 16.68 -4.44
C ARG A 272 9.95 15.22 -4.78
N ILE A 273 9.68 14.86 -6.03
CA ILE A 273 10.06 13.56 -6.57
C ILE A 273 11.58 13.49 -6.73
N MET A 274 12.15 12.36 -6.31
CA MET A 274 13.56 11.99 -6.50
C MET A 274 13.75 11.15 -7.76
N GLY A 275 12.75 10.36 -8.13
CA GLY A 275 12.77 9.47 -9.29
C GLY A 275 11.54 8.57 -9.33
N SER A 276 11.52 7.67 -10.30
CA SER A 276 10.48 6.66 -10.43
C SER A 276 11.03 5.33 -10.93
N ARG A 277 10.27 4.25 -10.73
CA ARG A 277 10.59 2.90 -11.22
C ARG A 277 9.32 2.25 -11.78
N PRO A 278 9.41 1.50 -12.87
CA PRO A 278 8.32 0.61 -13.28
C PRO A 278 8.16 -0.51 -12.25
N ILE A 279 6.92 -0.90 -11.99
CA ILE A 279 6.53 -1.98 -11.10
C ILE A 279 5.46 -2.84 -11.77
N ALA A 280 5.04 -3.93 -11.13
CA ALA A 280 4.00 -4.79 -11.66
C ALA A 280 2.68 -4.03 -11.87
N HIS A 281 1.89 -4.51 -12.83
CA HIS A 281 0.61 -3.91 -13.20
C HIS A 281 -0.38 -3.90 -12.06
N ASP A 282 -1.15 -2.81 -11.95
CA ASP A 282 -2.21 -2.60 -10.95
C ASP A 282 -1.68 -2.68 -9.49
N PRO A 283 -0.64 -1.89 -9.12
CA PRO A 283 -0.06 -1.93 -7.78
C PRO A 283 -1.01 -1.31 -6.76
N ASP A 284 -1.07 -1.92 -5.56
CA ASP A 284 -1.97 -1.47 -4.50
C ASP A 284 -1.23 -1.29 -3.16
N VAL A 285 -1.08 -2.33 -2.35
CA VAL A 285 -0.51 -2.22 -1.00
C VAL A 285 1.00 -2.43 -0.99
N LEU A 286 1.70 -1.55 -0.27
CA LEU A 286 3.12 -1.62 -0.04
C LEU A 286 3.43 -2.06 1.39
N ALA A 287 4.42 -2.95 1.55
CA ALA A 287 4.97 -3.31 2.85
C ALA A 287 6.50 -3.24 2.83
N MET A 288 7.07 -2.81 3.94
CA MET A 288 8.52 -2.74 4.11
C MET A 288 9.01 -3.75 5.13
N ASP A 289 10.16 -4.35 4.81
CA ASP A 289 11.00 -5.05 5.78
C ASP A 289 12.23 -4.19 6.05
N PRO A 290 12.28 -3.47 7.18
CA PRO A 290 13.36 -2.54 7.46
C PRO A 290 14.70 -3.24 7.72
N ASP A 291 14.69 -4.45 8.24
CA ASP A 291 15.91 -5.20 8.57
C ASP A 291 16.54 -5.82 7.31
N MET A 292 15.71 -6.38 6.43
CA MET A 292 16.16 -6.88 5.13
C MET A 292 16.39 -5.76 4.09
N LYS A 293 16.02 -4.52 4.39
CA LYS A 293 16.03 -3.40 3.43
C LYS A 293 15.28 -3.71 2.16
N ARG A 294 14.06 -4.23 2.30
CA ARG A 294 13.20 -4.65 1.20
C ARG A 294 11.89 -3.88 1.20
N LEU A 295 11.47 -3.49 0.00
CA LEU A 295 10.13 -2.99 -0.27
C LEU A 295 9.40 -4.03 -1.13
N TYR A 296 8.20 -4.40 -0.71
CA TYR A 296 7.30 -5.31 -1.40
C TYR A 296 6.06 -4.52 -1.83
N ILE A 297 5.66 -4.69 -3.08
CA ILE A 297 4.51 -4.01 -3.67
C ILE A 297 3.58 -5.09 -4.21
N ALA A 298 2.47 -5.29 -3.55
CA ALA A 298 1.42 -6.20 -3.95
C ALA A 298 0.52 -5.54 -5.00
N SER A 299 0.02 -6.32 -5.95
CA SER A 299 -0.74 -5.82 -7.10
C SER A 299 -2.01 -6.64 -7.34
N GLU A 300 -3.09 -6.00 -7.78
CA GLU A 300 -4.34 -6.68 -8.16
C GLU A 300 -4.15 -7.66 -9.32
N SER A 301 -3.15 -7.42 -10.18
CA SER A 301 -2.71 -8.38 -11.22
C SER A 301 -2.22 -9.72 -10.66
N GLY A 302 -2.09 -9.85 -9.35
CA GLY A 302 -1.58 -11.04 -8.66
C GLY A 302 -0.06 -11.11 -8.56
N ASN A 303 0.65 -10.10 -9.04
CA ASN A 303 2.09 -10.01 -8.95
C ASN A 303 2.54 -9.24 -7.72
N MET A 304 3.76 -9.51 -7.27
CA MET A 304 4.46 -8.73 -6.26
C MET A 304 5.80 -8.26 -6.83
N SER A 305 6.00 -6.95 -6.86
CA SER A 305 7.31 -6.36 -7.14
C SER A 305 8.15 -6.30 -5.87
N THR A 306 9.44 -6.63 -5.98
CA THR A 306 10.39 -6.56 -4.87
C THR A 306 11.53 -5.63 -5.23
N LEU A 307 11.83 -4.69 -4.33
CA LEU A 307 12.94 -3.76 -4.49
C LEU A 307 13.88 -3.80 -3.28
N ASP A 308 15.17 -3.68 -3.54
CA ASP A 308 16.19 -3.37 -2.54
C ASP A 308 16.15 -1.87 -2.25
N VAL A 309 15.99 -1.51 -0.98
CA VAL A 309 15.93 -0.13 -0.50
C VAL A 309 17.05 0.18 0.49
N THR A 310 18.19 -0.50 0.36
CA THR A 310 19.42 -0.18 1.11
C THR A 310 19.81 1.29 0.95
N ASN A 311 19.64 1.83 -0.26
CA ASN A 311 19.64 3.27 -0.51
C ASN A 311 18.19 3.72 -0.77
N PRO A 312 17.48 4.29 0.22
CA PRO A 312 16.07 4.62 0.08
C PRO A 312 15.75 5.54 -1.10
N GLY A 313 16.63 6.49 -1.41
CA GLY A 313 16.45 7.42 -2.53
C GLY A 313 16.64 6.80 -3.92
N VAL A 314 17.24 5.60 -3.99
CA VAL A 314 17.56 4.92 -5.25
C VAL A 314 17.23 3.42 -5.14
N PRO A 315 15.95 3.06 -5.01
CA PRO A 315 15.53 1.67 -4.90
C PRO A 315 15.91 0.87 -6.16
N VAL A 316 16.40 -0.36 -5.96
CA VAL A 316 16.86 -1.25 -7.03
C VAL A 316 15.88 -2.41 -7.19
N PRO A 317 15.24 -2.60 -8.36
CA PRO A 317 14.36 -3.73 -8.59
C PRO A 317 15.11 -5.07 -8.47
N LEU A 318 14.54 -6.00 -7.72
CA LEU A 318 15.03 -7.37 -7.59
C LEU A 318 14.24 -8.34 -8.47
N GLY A 319 13.02 -7.97 -8.85
CA GLY A 319 12.15 -8.67 -9.77
C GLY A 319 10.71 -8.82 -9.26
N ASP A 320 9.87 -9.33 -10.15
CA ASP A 320 8.45 -9.57 -9.93
C ASP A 320 8.17 -11.06 -9.86
N ILE A 321 7.27 -11.48 -8.97
CA ILE A 321 6.76 -12.85 -8.91
C ILE A 321 5.25 -12.86 -8.93
N PHE A 322 4.64 -13.85 -9.58
CA PHE A 322 3.23 -14.11 -9.45
C PHE A 322 2.96 -14.84 -8.12
N VAL A 323 2.18 -14.21 -7.26
CA VAL A 323 1.81 -14.73 -5.94
C VAL A 323 0.48 -15.46 -6.00
N GLY A 324 -0.49 -14.94 -6.71
CA GLY A 324 -1.84 -15.49 -6.84
C GLY A 324 -2.79 -14.45 -7.37
N GLU A 325 -3.92 -14.86 -7.94
CA GLU A 325 -4.93 -13.92 -8.44
C GLU A 325 -5.39 -12.99 -7.30
N ASP A 326 -5.50 -11.68 -7.61
CA ASP A 326 -5.93 -10.64 -6.68
C ASP A 326 -5.07 -10.56 -5.40
N ALA A 327 -3.74 -10.78 -5.51
CA ALA A 327 -2.80 -10.66 -4.40
C ALA A 327 -2.41 -9.20 -4.13
N HIS A 328 -3.38 -8.32 -3.95
CA HIS A 328 -3.20 -6.87 -3.86
C HIS A 328 -2.76 -6.37 -2.47
N ALA A 329 -2.84 -7.20 -1.45
CA ALA A 329 -2.43 -6.85 -0.09
C ALA A 329 -1.33 -7.77 0.43
N VAL A 330 -0.32 -7.20 1.08
CA VAL A 330 0.82 -7.91 1.66
C VAL A 330 1.10 -7.42 3.07
N ALA A 331 1.40 -8.34 3.98
CA ALA A 331 1.95 -8.04 5.29
C ALA A 331 3.30 -8.72 5.50
N VAL A 332 4.18 -8.08 6.25
CA VAL A 332 5.50 -8.59 6.62
C VAL A 332 5.55 -8.80 8.13
N ASP A 333 5.96 -10.00 8.57
CA ASP A 333 6.33 -10.20 9.97
C ASP A 333 7.80 -9.79 10.17
N PRO A 334 8.08 -8.72 10.90
CA PRO A 334 9.45 -8.21 11.05
C PRO A 334 10.36 -9.19 11.81
N SER A 335 9.78 -10.13 12.57
CA SER A 335 10.57 -11.10 13.36
C SER A 335 11.04 -12.29 12.53
N SER A 336 10.25 -12.75 11.57
CA SER A 336 10.56 -13.92 10.73
C SER A 336 10.83 -13.55 9.28
N HIS A 337 10.62 -12.30 8.90
CA HIS A 337 10.68 -11.79 7.53
C HIS A 337 9.69 -12.47 6.57
N ARG A 338 8.75 -13.27 7.09
CA ARG A 338 7.73 -13.91 6.27
C ARG A 338 6.74 -12.90 5.70
N LEU A 339 6.32 -13.16 4.47
CA LEU A 339 5.31 -12.41 3.76
C LEU A 339 4.00 -13.18 3.77
N TYR A 340 2.92 -12.47 4.00
CA TYR A 340 1.58 -13.04 4.08
C TYR A 340 0.67 -12.39 3.04
N PHE A 341 0.00 -13.22 2.25
CA PHE A 341 -0.97 -12.82 1.23
C PHE A 341 -2.28 -13.55 1.46
N ALA A 342 -3.32 -12.83 1.82
CA ALA A 342 -4.65 -13.40 1.90
C ALA A 342 -5.27 -13.41 0.50
N LEU A 343 -5.37 -14.58 -0.11
CA LEU A 343 -5.88 -14.79 -1.45
C LEU A 343 -7.33 -15.24 -1.39
N ALA A 344 -8.19 -14.56 -2.14
CA ALA A 344 -9.63 -14.85 -2.17
C ALA A 344 -9.94 -16.22 -2.74
N SER A 345 -9.15 -16.70 -3.71
CA SER A 345 -9.36 -18.02 -4.32
C SER A 345 -8.06 -18.66 -4.83
N VAL A 346 -7.70 -19.78 -4.24
CA VAL A 346 -6.72 -20.70 -4.78
C VAL A 346 -7.39 -22.07 -4.92
N LYS A 347 -7.58 -22.51 -6.16
CA LYS A 347 -8.34 -23.77 -6.44
C LYS A 347 -9.72 -23.82 -5.76
N GLY A 348 -10.43 -22.67 -5.73
CA GLY A 348 -11.78 -22.57 -5.15
C GLY A 348 -11.83 -22.43 -3.63
N LYS A 349 -10.72 -22.21 -2.96
CA LYS A 349 -10.63 -21.96 -1.50
C LYS A 349 -9.89 -20.66 -1.22
N ALA A 350 -10.36 -19.91 -0.23
CA ALA A 350 -9.59 -18.79 0.30
C ALA A 350 -8.41 -19.31 1.12
N VAL A 351 -7.23 -18.73 0.92
CA VAL A 351 -6.01 -19.15 1.62
C VAL A 351 -5.16 -17.97 2.07
N LEU A 352 -4.41 -18.15 3.14
CA LEU A 352 -3.28 -17.31 3.49
C LEU A 352 -2.03 -17.95 2.92
N ARG A 353 -1.47 -17.35 1.88
CA ARG A 353 -0.19 -17.77 1.29
C ARG A 353 0.96 -17.18 2.07
N VAL A 354 1.89 -18.04 2.47
CA VAL A 354 3.06 -17.64 3.26
C VAL A 354 4.32 -17.86 2.43
N LEU A 355 5.07 -16.78 2.21
CA LEU A 355 6.38 -16.81 1.54
C LEU A 355 7.49 -16.46 2.55
N SER A 356 8.64 -17.08 2.40
CA SER A 356 9.86 -16.72 3.13
C SER A 356 10.89 -16.18 2.15
N PRO A 357 11.47 -14.98 2.38
CA PRO A 357 12.60 -14.51 1.60
C PRO A 357 13.79 -15.45 1.77
N ARG A 358 14.54 -15.64 0.70
CA ARG A 358 15.82 -16.30 0.76
C ARG A 358 16.91 -15.28 1.05
N THR A 359 17.75 -15.54 2.03
CA THR A 359 19.00 -14.80 2.20
C THR A 359 19.91 -15.14 1.03
N ALA A 360 20.41 -14.13 0.32
CA ALA A 360 21.51 -14.36 -0.62
C ALA A 360 22.72 -14.85 0.18
N HIS A 361 23.17 -16.05 -0.12
CA HIS A 361 24.46 -16.59 0.40
C HIS A 361 25.61 -16.04 -0.42
#